data_eb0a3e98e8e1f3d004fc79e77f2cb00f
#
_entry.id   eb0a3e98e8e1f3d004fc79e77f2cb00f
#
_cell.length_a   1.000
_cell.length_b   1.000
_cell.length_c   1.000
_cell.angle_alpha   90.00
_cell.angle_beta   90.00
_cell.angle_gamma   90.00
#
_symmetry.space_group_name_H-M   'P 1'
#
loop_
_entity.id
_entity.type
_entity.pdbx_description
1 polymer ?
#
loop_
_entity_poly.entity_id
_entity_poly.type
_entity_poly.pdbx_seq_one_letter_code
_entity_poly.pdbx_strand_id
1 'polypeptide(L)'
;GFKIFLYLVIVALLFGVGYYYYNDIEYLGKTVVEQVKSVDNTSADEINMTDCLPQGDCDIVRHKYYVLGYSEEHEQAVWVYYTPCIGKGNGKASRTNDFREDPVVETGSADPIDYKRSGYDRGHLCPAGDMTLSQEAMSETFFMSNMSPQVPSFNRGIWKKLEEQVRIWGAREVIWVVTGPVFKDVKGEIGVNKVTVPGYYYKVVYSPSRKEMIGFIMPNAQSKKSIVDYVVSVDSVEVFTGLDFFPQLPDALEDCLEAASNIKRW
;
A
#
# COMPACT_ATOMS: atom_id res chain seq x y z
N GLY A 1 40.35 -38.03 32.21
CA GLY A 1 40.94 -36.69 32.34
C GLY A 1 40.82 -35.87 31.06
N PHE A 2 41.55 -36.22 29.95
CA PHE A 2 41.67 -35.39 28.76
C PHE A 2 40.36 -35.15 27.98
N LYS A 3 39.50 -36.16 27.83
CA LYS A 3 38.22 -36.06 27.15
C LYS A 3 37.24 -35.11 27.86
N ILE A 4 37.23 -35.12 29.20
CA ILE A 4 36.38 -34.23 30.01
C ILE A 4 36.88 -32.80 29.91
N PHE A 5 38.19 -32.58 29.93
CA PHE A 5 38.80 -31.26 29.75
C PHE A 5 38.48 -30.67 28.37
N LEU A 6 38.62 -31.48 27.31
CA LEU A 6 38.30 -31.06 25.96
C LEU A 6 36.80 -30.69 25.81
N TYR A 7 35.91 -31.47 26.38
CA TYR A 7 34.46 -31.18 26.40
C TYR A 7 34.14 -29.87 27.13
N LEU A 8 34.76 -29.62 28.28
CA LEU A 8 34.57 -28.37 29.03
C LEU A 8 35.10 -27.15 28.26
N VAL A 9 36.20 -27.28 27.52
CA VAL A 9 36.74 -26.22 26.67
C VAL A 9 35.80 -25.93 25.51
N ILE A 10 35.23 -26.94 24.86
CA ILE A 10 34.27 -26.75 23.75
C ILE A 10 32.97 -26.07 24.26
N VAL A 11 32.48 -26.50 25.41
CA VAL A 11 31.28 -25.88 26.03
C VAL A 11 31.57 -24.44 26.40
N ALA A 12 32.71 -24.12 26.97
CA ALA A 12 33.10 -22.74 27.28
C ALA A 12 33.24 -21.85 26.03
N LEU A 13 33.78 -22.39 24.93
CA LEU A 13 33.84 -21.67 23.65
C LEU A 13 32.45 -21.42 23.05
N LEU A 14 31.56 -22.41 23.10
CA LEU A 14 30.18 -22.24 22.61
C LEU A 14 29.40 -21.21 23.45
N PHE A 15 29.58 -21.22 24.78
CA PHE A 15 29.01 -20.20 25.67
C PHE A 15 29.63 -18.81 25.42
N GLY A 16 30.93 -18.74 25.19
CA GLY A 16 31.63 -17.49 24.89
C GLY A 16 31.16 -16.89 23.55
N VAL A 17 31.01 -17.70 22.51
CA VAL A 17 30.47 -17.28 21.20
C VAL A 17 28.99 -16.87 21.33
N GLY A 18 28.16 -17.65 22.03
CA GLY A 18 26.78 -17.35 22.29
C GLY A 18 26.60 -16.03 23.08
N TYR A 19 27.46 -15.80 24.09
CA TYR A 19 27.45 -14.56 24.88
C TYR A 19 27.91 -13.34 24.04
N TYR A 20 28.88 -13.52 23.15
CA TYR A 20 29.35 -12.47 22.25
C TYR A 20 28.24 -12.06 21.26
N TYR A 21 27.59 -13.03 20.61
CA TYR A 21 26.44 -12.76 19.72
C TYR A 21 25.25 -12.14 20.47
N TYR A 22 24.97 -12.59 21.70
CA TYR A 22 23.90 -12.01 22.51
C TYR A 22 24.15 -10.54 22.84
N ASN A 23 25.37 -10.17 23.19
CA ASN A 23 25.75 -8.80 23.50
C ASN A 23 25.72 -7.90 22.24
N ASP A 24 26.11 -8.43 21.08
CA ASP A 24 26.02 -7.70 19.80
C ASP A 24 24.56 -7.42 19.44
N ILE A 25 23.66 -8.39 19.60
CA ILE A 25 22.22 -8.22 19.37
C ILE A 25 21.62 -7.22 20.37
N GLU A 26 22.03 -7.28 21.64
CA GLU A 26 21.56 -6.32 22.67
C GLU A 26 22.11 -4.91 22.41
N TYR A 27 23.36 -4.79 21.96
CA TYR A 27 23.99 -3.52 21.57
C TYR A 27 23.30 -2.94 20.33
N LEU A 28 23.08 -3.73 19.29
CA LEU A 28 22.32 -3.33 18.10
C LEU A 28 20.90 -2.92 18.47
N GLY A 29 20.22 -3.69 19.32
CA GLY A 29 18.89 -3.33 19.80
C GLY A 29 18.86 -2.01 20.57
N LYS A 30 19.84 -1.73 21.41
CA LYS A 30 19.97 -0.46 22.15
C LYS A 30 20.29 0.71 21.22
N THR A 31 21.18 0.50 20.24
CA THR A 31 21.56 1.52 19.25
C THR A 31 20.38 1.90 18.37
N VAL A 32 19.58 0.91 17.93
CA VAL A 32 18.33 1.14 17.17
C VAL A 32 17.32 1.90 18.03
N VAL A 33 17.13 1.51 19.29
CA VAL A 33 16.21 2.21 20.22
C VAL A 33 16.68 3.63 20.54
N GLU A 34 17.99 3.88 20.64
CA GLU A 34 18.52 5.24 20.83
C GLU A 34 18.42 6.09 19.56
N GLN A 35 18.67 5.51 18.39
CA GLN A 35 18.43 6.19 17.12
C GLN A 35 16.95 6.55 16.92
N VAL A 36 16.04 5.63 17.21
CA VAL A 36 14.58 5.90 17.17
C VAL A 36 14.20 6.99 18.18
N LYS A 37 14.79 7.04 19.37
CA LYS A 37 14.57 8.09 20.37
C LYS A 37 15.19 9.44 19.98
N SER A 38 16.28 9.45 19.23
CA SER A 38 16.90 10.70 18.75
C SER A 38 16.08 11.32 17.62
N VAL A 39 15.36 10.51 16.83
CA VAL A 39 14.39 10.97 15.83
C VAL A 39 13.14 11.58 16.48
N ASP A 40 12.76 11.13 17.69
CA ASP A 40 11.63 11.72 18.44
C ASP A 40 11.89 13.16 18.97
N ASN A 41 13.16 13.63 18.96
CA ASN A 41 13.54 14.98 19.43
C ASN A 41 13.82 16.00 18.31
N THR A 42 13.82 15.59 17.05
CA THR A 42 13.63 16.53 15.94
C THR A 42 12.15 16.87 15.90
N SER A 43 11.81 18.15 16.06
CA SER A 43 10.46 18.68 15.92
C SER A 43 9.73 17.91 14.83
N ALA A 44 8.70 17.16 15.21
CA ALA A 44 7.76 16.59 14.25
C ALA A 44 7.05 17.80 13.62
N ASP A 45 7.66 18.42 12.64
CA ASP A 45 6.94 19.18 11.63
C ASP A 45 5.88 18.20 11.14
N GLU A 46 4.61 18.58 11.30
CA GLU A 46 3.49 17.75 10.88
C GLU A 46 3.72 17.39 9.41
N ILE A 47 4.22 16.18 9.15
CA ILE A 47 4.40 15.67 7.79
C ILE A 47 3.01 15.63 7.19
N ASN A 48 2.77 16.55 6.26
CA ASN A 48 1.47 16.65 5.63
C ASN A 48 1.31 15.47 4.67
N MET A 49 0.17 14.81 4.70
CA MET A 49 -0.16 13.70 3.80
C MET A 49 0.20 14.01 2.33
N THR A 50 0.02 15.26 1.89
CA THR A 50 0.29 15.68 0.50
C THR A 50 1.77 15.72 0.15
N ASP A 51 2.66 15.64 1.12
CA ASP A 51 4.10 15.76 0.93
C ASP A 51 4.78 14.37 0.85
N CYS A 52 4.06 13.30 1.21
CA CYS A 52 4.55 11.91 1.23
C CYS A 52 4.03 11.09 0.05
N LEU A 53 4.06 11.64 -1.15
CA LEU A 53 3.61 10.92 -2.34
C LEU A 53 4.65 9.92 -2.83
N PRO A 54 4.23 8.76 -3.36
CA PRO A 54 5.13 7.82 -3.99
C PRO A 54 5.90 8.47 -5.15
N GLN A 55 7.18 8.10 -5.31
CA GLN A 55 7.97 8.50 -6.46
C GLN A 55 7.91 7.43 -7.56
N GLY A 56 7.82 7.89 -8.81
CA GLY A 56 7.74 7.03 -10.00
C GLY A 56 7.48 7.86 -11.25
N ASP A 57 7.59 7.23 -12.41
CA ASP A 57 7.35 7.89 -13.71
C ASP A 57 5.83 7.93 -13.99
N CYS A 58 5.21 9.07 -13.66
CA CYS A 58 3.77 9.29 -13.82
C CYS A 58 3.40 10.77 -13.67
N ASP A 59 2.25 11.16 -14.20
CA ASP A 59 1.68 12.50 -14.05
C ASP A 59 0.87 12.60 -12.76
N ILE A 60 1.18 13.60 -11.92
CA ILE A 60 0.48 13.78 -10.64
C ILE A 60 -0.85 14.48 -10.86
N VAL A 61 -1.94 13.77 -10.60
CA VAL A 61 -3.31 14.27 -10.64
C VAL A 61 -3.85 14.41 -9.21
N ARG A 62 -4.28 15.63 -8.84
CA ARG A 62 -4.74 15.96 -7.49
C ARG A 62 -6.24 16.16 -7.47
N HIS A 63 -6.94 15.27 -6.76
CA HIS A 63 -8.32 15.44 -6.37
C HIS A 63 -8.44 15.98 -4.94
N LYS A 64 -9.62 16.35 -4.53
CA LYS A 64 -9.87 16.89 -3.20
C LYS A 64 -9.67 15.85 -2.09
N TYR A 65 -9.95 14.58 -2.38
CA TYR A 65 -9.96 13.51 -1.37
C TYR A 65 -8.89 12.43 -1.58
N TYR A 66 -8.18 12.44 -2.71
CA TYR A 66 -7.07 11.56 -3.01
C TYR A 66 -6.14 12.18 -4.06
N VAL A 67 -4.94 11.64 -4.16
CA VAL A 67 -3.97 11.99 -5.21
C VAL A 67 -3.62 10.72 -5.95
N LEU A 68 -3.37 10.81 -7.25
CA LEU A 68 -2.92 9.67 -8.04
C LEU A 68 -1.76 10.05 -8.98
N GLY A 69 -0.94 9.05 -9.30
CA GLY A 69 0.02 9.12 -10.40
C GLY A 69 -0.58 8.45 -11.62
N TYR A 70 -0.89 9.23 -12.65
CA TYR A 70 -1.50 8.74 -13.89
C TYR A 70 -0.45 8.31 -14.90
N SER A 71 -0.72 7.26 -15.66
CA SER A 71 0.09 6.80 -16.78
C SER A 71 -0.72 6.80 -18.06
N GLU A 72 -0.32 7.63 -19.00
CA GLU A 72 -0.86 7.68 -20.36
C GLU A 72 -0.66 6.37 -21.11
N GLU A 73 0.49 5.71 -20.90
CA GLU A 73 0.79 4.41 -21.52
C GLU A 73 -0.22 3.32 -21.13
N HIS A 74 -0.73 3.40 -19.90
CA HIS A 74 -1.61 2.38 -19.34
C HIS A 74 -3.07 2.84 -19.23
N GLU A 75 -3.36 4.12 -19.50
CA GLU A 75 -4.69 4.75 -19.38
C GLU A 75 -5.34 4.53 -18.00
N GLN A 76 -4.54 4.58 -16.93
CA GLN A 76 -4.97 4.44 -15.55
C GLN A 76 -3.88 4.88 -14.57
N ALA A 77 -4.23 5.01 -13.29
CA ALA A 77 -3.25 5.32 -12.26
C ALA A 77 -2.28 4.15 -12.04
N VAL A 78 -0.98 4.47 -11.86
CA VAL A 78 0.05 3.54 -11.37
C VAL A 78 0.01 3.42 -9.85
N TRP A 79 -0.46 4.47 -9.17
CA TRP A 79 -0.78 4.50 -7.75
C TRP A 79 -1.89 5.50 -7.44
N VAL A 80 -2.64 5.23 -6.38
CA VAL A 80 -3.58 6.16 -5.74
C VAL A 80 -3.26 6.23 -4.27
N TYR A 81 -3.09 7.45 -3.76
CA TYR A 81 -2.77 7.77 -2.37
C TYR A 81 -3.95 8.44 -1.70
N TYR A 82 -4.41 7.90 -0.56
CA TYR A 82 -5.56 8.41 0.17
C TYR A 82 -5.53 8.06 1.66
N THR A 83 -6.35 8.77 2.43
CA THR A 83 -6.71 8.41 3.82
C THR A 83 -8.19 8.05 3.88
N PRO A 84 -8.57 6.89 4.44
CA PRO A 84 -9.99 6.54 4.59
C PRO A 84 -10.77 7.57 5.42
N CYS A 85 -11.83 8.12 4.85
CA CYS A 85 -12.69 9.14 5.47
C CYS A 85 -14.02 8.52 5.94
N ILE A 86 -13.93 7.59 6.91
CA ILE A 86 -15.04 6.76 7.37
C ILE A 86 -15.71 7.44 8.56
N GLY A 87 -17.02 7.62 8.48
CA GLY A 87 -17.83 8.05 9.64
C GLY A 87 -17.57 9.47 10.17
N LYS A 88 -16.79 10.30 9.46
CA LYS A 88 -16.42 11.66 9.87
C LYS A 88 -17.41 12.75 9.41
N GLY A 89 -18.53 12.39 8.80
CA GLY A 89 -19.51 13.34 8.25
C GLY A 89 -20.93 13.18 8.81
N ASN A 90 -21.79 14.18 8.57
CA ASN A 90 -23.18 14.25 9.06
C ASN A 90 -24.16 13.29 8.34
N GLY A 91 -23.67 12.34 7.58
CA GLY A 91 -24.51 11.35 6.88
C GLY A 91 -23.64 10.37 6.11
N LYS A 92 -24.13 9.15 5.95
CA LYS A 92 -23.50 8.18 5.04
C LYS A 92 -23.84 8.58 3.62
N ALA A 93 -22.84 8.99 2.82
CA ALA A 93 -23.02 9.20 1.40
C ALA A 93 -23.55 7.93 0.74
N SER A 94 -24.54 8.07 -0.14
CA SER A 94 -25.04 6.96 -0.94
C SER A 94 -24.11 6.72 -2.12
N ARG A 95 -23.87 5.46 -2.47
CA ARG A 95 -23.06 5.10 -3.62
C ARG A 95 -23.66 5.67 -4.93
N THR A 96 -22.87 6.50 -5.63
CA THR A 96 -23.33 7.25 -6.80
C THR A 96 -23.38 6.40 -8.08
N ASN A 97 -22.40 5.51 -8.28
CA ASN A 97 -22.19 4.76 -9.53
C ASN A 97 -22.08 5.65 -10.78
N ASP A 98 -21.65 6.88 -10.63
CA ASP A 98 -21.53 7.91 -11.65
C ASP A 98 -20.19 7.87 -12.38
N PHE A 99 -19.82 6.70 -12.87
CA PHE A 99 -18.60 6.47 -13.64
C PHE A 99 -18.51 7.43 -14.82
N ARG A 100 -17.40 8.16 -14.93
CA ARG A 100 -17.16 9.19 -15.94
C ARG A 100 -15.67 9.42 -16.13
N GLU A 101 -15.32 9.98 -17.27
CA GLU A 101 -13.97 10.48 -17.52
C GLU A 101 -13.54 11.44 -16.41
N ASP A 102 -12.22 11.49 -16.16
CA ASP A 102 -11.65 12.40 -15.17
C ASP A 102 -11.34 13.75 -15.82
N PRO A 103 -12.03 14.84 -15.46
CA PRO A 103 -11.82 16.15 -16.07
C PRO A 103 -10.48 16.80 -15.68
N VAL A 104 -9.74 16.23 -14.72
CA VAL A 104 -8.44 16.74 -14.26
C VAL A 104 -7.28 16.13 -15.04
N VAL A 105 -7.50 15.00 -15.72
CA VAL A 105 -6.51 14.42 -16.65
C VAL A 105 -6.60 15.17 -17.97
N GLU A 106 -5.61 16.03 -18.25
CA GLU A 106 -5.64 16.96 -19.39
C GLU A 106 -5.69 16.27 -20.75
N THR A 107 -5.07 15.11 -20.87
CA THR A 107 -5.04 14.29 -22.09
C THR A 107 -6.31 13.47 -22.29
N GLY A 108 -7.18 13.43 -21.29
CA GLY A 108 -8.32 12.54 -21.17
C GLY A 108 -7.96 11.29 -20.36
N SER A 109 -8.94 10.66 -19.77
CA SER A 109 -8.81 9.36 -19.12
C SER A 109 -9.59 8.30 -19.88
N ALA A 110 -9.44 7.03 -19.49
CA ALA A 110 -10.34 5.98 -19.96
C ALA A 110 -11.81 6.36 -19.82
N ASP A 111 -12.66 5.83 -20.69
CA ASP A 111 -14.11 6.03 -20.71
C ASP A 111 -14.81 4.78 -20.13
N PRO A 112 -15.96 4.91 -19.46
CA PRO A 112 -16.76 3.77 -19.03
C PRO A 112 -17.08 2.76 -20.14
N ILE A 113 -17.08 3.19 -21.43
CA ILE A 113 -17.31 2.33 -22.58
C ILE A 113 -16.20 1.31 -22.79
N ASP A 114 -14.94 1.63 -22.42
CA ASP A 114 -13.80 0.74 -22.57
C ASP A 114 -13.97 -0.57 -21.77
N TYR A 115 -14.68 -0.49 -20.67
CA TYR A 115 -14.96 -1.66 -19.81
C TYR A 115 -16.20 -2.45 -20.25
N LYS A 116 -17.01 -1.89 -21.18
CA LYS A 116 -18.26 -2.53 -21.60
C LYS A 116 -17.99 -3.81 -22.37
N ARG A 117 -18.46 -4.93 -21.83
CA ARG A 117 -18.27 -6.29 -22.39
C ARG A 117 -16.79 -6.72 -22.45
N SER A 118 -15.90 -6.08 -21.73
CA SER A 118 -14.49 -6.46 -21.63
C SER A 118 -14.26 -7.75 -20.84
N GLY A 119 -15.21 -8.13 -19.99
CA GLY A 119 -15.04 -9.23 -19.02
C GLY A 119 -14.40 -8.79 -17.70
N TYR A 120 -14.00 -7.52 -17.57
CA TYR A 120 -13.43 -6.95 -16.36
C TYR A 120 -14.39 -5.97 -15.68
N ASP A 121 -14.29 -5.90 -14.35
CA ASP A 121 -14.96 -4.87 -13.55
C ASP A 121 -14.15 -3.56 -13.64
N ARG A 122 -14.85 -2.43 -13.50
CA ARG A 122 -14.25 -1.13 -13.15
C ARG A 122 -13.86 -1.20 -11.69
N GLY A 123 -12.65 -1.71 -11.42
CA GLY A 123 -12.15 -1.90 -10.07
C GLY A 123 -11.61 -0.59 -9.50
N HIS A 124 -12.15 -0.17 -8.36
CA HIS A 124 -11.66 1.01 -7.67
C HIS A 124 -10.25 0.78 -7.09
N LEU A 125 -9.39 1.80 -7.20
CA LEU A 125 -8.14 1.86 -6.45
C LEU A 125 -8.37 2.55 -5.11
N CYS A 126 -8.85 3.80 -5.08
CA CYS A 126 -9.44 4.41 -3.88
C CYS A 126 -10.90 3.94 -3.75
N PRO A 127 -11.26 3.11 -2.76
CA PRO A 127 -12.59 2.51 -2.68
C PRO A 127 -13.67 3.52 -2.33
N ALA A 128 -14.81 3.46 -3.01
CA ALA A 128 -15.97 4.29 -2.70
C ALA A 128 -16.45 4.13 -1.23
N GLY A 129 -16.30 2.93 -0.67
CA GLY A 129 -16.64 2.66 0.73
C GLY A 129 -15.75 3.37 1.76
N ASP A 130 -14.56 3.84 1.35
CA ASP A 130 -13.63 4.56 2.19
C ASP A 130 -13.86 6.08 2.15
N MET A 131 -14.66 6.57 1.19
CA MET A 131 -14.95 7.99 0.95
C MET A 131 -16.42 8.33 1.26
N THR A 132 -16.88 7.97 2.46
CA THR A 132 -18.28 8.20 2.89
C THR A 132 -18.52 9.53 3.61
N LEU A 133 -17.51 10.40 3.64
CA LEU A 133 -17.54 11.70 4.31
C LEU A 133 -18.63 12.63 3.74
N SER A 134 -18.74 12.67 2.41
CA SER A 134 -19.71 13.49 1.68
C SER A 134 -20.09 12.83 0.34
N GLN A 135 -21.17 13.31 -0.27
CA GLN A 135 -21.60 12.85 -1.59
C GLN A 135 -20.55 13.21 -2.69
N GLU A 136 -19.84 14.32 -2.52
CA GLU A 136 -18.74 14.76 -3.36
C GLU A 136 -17.56 13.78 -3.26
N ALA A 137 -17.10 13.46 -2.04
CA ALA A 137 -16.02 12.51 -1.81
C ALA A 137 -16.35 11.13 -2.41
N MET A 138 -17.60 10.67 -2.25
CA MET A 138 -18.10 9.45 -2.85
C MET A 138 -18.04 9.53 -4.39
N SER A 139 -18.54 10.61 -4.98
CA SER A 139 -18.61 10.80 -6.44
C SER A 139 -17.22 10.87 -7.08
N GLU A 140 -16.25 11.54 -6.46
CA GLU A 140 -14.88 11.60 -6.98
C GLU A 140 -14.26 10.20 -7.15
N THR A 141 -14.59 9.23 -6.30
CA THR A 141 -14.05 7.87 -6.46
C THR A 141 -14.47 7.19 -7.76
N PHE A 142 -15.47 7.70 -8.47
CA PHE A 142 -15.99 7.12 -9.72
C PHE A 142 -15.37 7.73 -11.00
N PHE A 143 -14.37 8.59 -10.87
CA PHE A 143 -13.55 8.97 -12.01
C PHE A 143 -12.82 7.76 -12.60
N MET A 144 -12.75 7.70 -13.93
CA MET A 144 -12.15 6.55 -14.61
C MET A 144 -10.62 6.46 -14.40
N SER A 145 -9.95 7.56 -14.07
CA SER A 145 -8.55 7.58 -13.63
C SER A 145 -8.29 6.75 -12.35
N ASN A 146 -9.31 6.60 -11.50
CA ASN A 146 -9.30 5.77 -10.29
C ASN A 146 -9.74 4.32 -10.55
N MET A 147 -10.01 3.94 -11.82
CA MET A 147 -10.46 2.61 -12.21
C MET A 147 -9.35 1.81 -12.85
N SER A 148 -9.33 0.51 -12.56
CA SER A 148 -8.42 -0.45 -13.18
C SER A 148 -9.15 -1.74 -13.55
N PRO A 149 -8.78 -2.41 -14.67
CA PRO A 149 -9.44 -3.63 -15.12
C PRO A 149 -9.21 -4.81 -14.16
N GLN A 150 -10.18 -5.10 -13.32
CA GLN A 150 -10.09 -6.18 -12.33
C GLN A 150 -10.94 -7.38 -12.75
N VAL A 151 -10.38 -8.59 -12.59
CA VAL A 151 -11.16 -9.82 -12.74
C VAL A 151 -12.32 -9.80 -11.72
N PRO A 152 -13.59 -10.05 -12.12
CA PRO A 152 -14.74 -9.93 -11.22
C PRO A 152 -14.63 -10.75 -9.93
N SER A 153 -14.09 -11.96 -10.02
CA SER A 153 -13.89 -12.83 -8.85
C SER A 153 -12.76 -12.37 -7.93
N PHE A 154 -11.79 -11.61 -8.43
CA PHE A 154 -10.78 -10.91 -7.63
C PHE A 154 -11.39 -9.69 -6.95
N ASN A 155 -11.95 -8.76 -7.73
CA ASN A 155 -12.52 -7.50 -7.26
C ASN A 155 -13.58 -7.72 -6.18
N ARG A 156 -14.55 -8.58 -6.46
CA ARG A 156 -15.67 -8.88 -5.54
C ARG A 156 -15.30 -9.91 -4.46
N GLY A 157 -14.10 -10.48 -4.54
CA GLY A 157 -13.60 -11.54 -3.67
C GLY A 157 -12.52 -11.06 -2.69
N ILE A 158 -11.26 -11.50 -2.95
CA ILE A 158 -10.15 -11.28 -2.02
C ILE A 158 -9.77 -9.80 -1.90
N TRP A 159 -9.86 -9.01 -3.00
CA TRP A 159 -9.58 -7.59 -2.98
C TRP A 159 -10.54 -6.82 -2.09
N LYS A 160 -11.85 -7.08 -2.24
CA LYS A 160 -12.88 -6.52 -1.34
C LYS A 160 -12.62 -6.85 0.13
N LYS A 161 -12.15 -8.06 0.45
CA LYS A 161 -11.81 -8.43 1.84
C LYS A 161 -10.63 -7.62 2.37
N LEU A 162 -9.63 -7.35 1.53
CA LEU A 162 -8.51 -6.49 1.92
C LEU A 162 -8.99 -5.05 2.16
N GLU A 163 -9.83 -4.50 1.29
CA GLU A 163 -10.43 -3.18 1.48
C GLU A 163 -11.25 -3.08 2.78
N GLU A 164 -12.05 -4.10 3.08
CA GLU A 164 -12.82 -4.19 4.33
C GLU A 164 -11.88 -4.20 5.55
N GLN A 165 -10.75 -4.91 5.48
CA GLN A 165 -9.76 -4.94 6.56
C GLN A 165 -9.06 -3.58 6.73
N VAL A 166 -8.63 -2.95 5.65
CA VAL A 166 -8.04 -1.59 5.67
C VAL A 166 -9.03 -0.58 6.27
N ARG A 167 -10.31 -0.70 5.93
CA ARG A 167 -11.37 0.13 6.50
C ARG A 167 -11.51 -0.06 8.01
N ILE A 168 -11.39 -1.28 8.52
CA ILE A 168 -11.39 -1.57 9.96
C ILE A 168 -10.19 -0.88 10.64
N TRP A 169 -9.00 -0.90 10.03
CA TRP A 169 -7.84 -0.18 10.56
C TRP A 169 -8.04 1.33 10.54
N GLY A 170 -8.48 1.89 9.41
CA GLY A 170 -8.76 3.33 9.27
C GLY A 170 -9.89 3.86 10.15
N ALA A 171 -10.78 2.99 10.64
CA ALA A 171 -11.79 3.37 11.64
C ALA A 171 -11.20 3.51 13.07
N ARG A 172 -10.05 2.92 13.35
CA ARG A 172 -9.38 2.96 14.65
C ARG A 172 -8.40 4.11 14.78
N GLU A 173 -7.72 4.44 13.68
CA GLU A 173 -6.67 5.46 13.64
C GLU A 173 -6.51 6.05 12.24
N VAL A 174 -5.77 7.13 12.13
CA VAL A 174 -5.40 7.68 10.82
C VAL A 174 -4.37 6.76 10.20
N ILE A 175 -4.66 6.29 9.00
CA ILE A 175 -3.75 5.52 8.17
C ILE A 175 -3.62 6.15 6.78
N TRP A 176 -2.46 5.99 6.17
CA TRP A 176 -2.19 6.38 4.80
C TRP A 176 -2.12 5.15 3.94
N VAL A 177 -2.80 5.19 2.80
CA VAL A 177 -2.93 4.03 1.90
C VAL A 177 -2.43 4.41 0.52
N VAL A 178 -1.49 3.62 -0.01
CA VAL A 178 -1.09 3.66 -1.42
C VAL A 178 -1.51 2.34 -2.07
N THR A 179 -2.15 2.41 -3.21
CA THR A 179 -2.63 1.21 -3.91
C THR A 179 -2.60 1.42 -5.41
N GLY A 180 -2.32 0.37 -6.15
CA GLY A 180 -2.26 0.46 -7.60
C GLY A 180 -2.17 -0.90 -8.30
N PRO A 181 -2.22 -0.88 -9.62
CA PRO A 181 -1.91 -2.04 -10.46
C PRO A 181 -0.40 -2.28 -10.54
N VAL A 182 -0.02 -3.48 -10.95
CA VAL A 182 1.35 -3.81 -11.35
C VAL A 182 1.32 -4.38 -12.75
N PHE A 183 2.05 -3.75 -13.65
CA PHE A 183 2.08 -4.09 -15.08
C PHE A 183 3.10 -5.17 -15.42
N LYS A 184 3.33 -6.09 -14.47
CA LYS A 184 3.99 -7.38 -14.74
C LYS A 184 2.95 -8.42 -15.12
N ASP A 185 3.28 -9.31 -16.06
CA ASP A 185 2.38 -10.34 -16.59
C ASP A 185 1.04 -9.76 -17.06
N VAL A 186 1.12 -8.65 -17.83
CA VAL A 186 -0.02 -7.97 -18.44
C VAL A 186 -0.88 -8.95 -19.24
N LYS A 187 -2.21 -8.86 -19.07
CA LYS A 187 -3.17 -9.79 -19.68
C LYS A 187 -3.83 -9.25 -20.96
N GLY A 188 -3.30 -8.15 -21.50
CA GLY A 188 -3.79 -7.48 -22.69
C GLY A 188 -4.33 -6.09 -22.37
N GLU A 189 -5.15 -5.57 -23.25
CA GLU A 189 -5.75 -4.24 -23.17
C GLU A 189 -7.26 -4.34 -23.40
N ILE A 190 -8.03 -3.36 -22.90
CA ILE A 190 -9.47 -3.25 -23.12
C ILE A 190 -9.86 -1.90 -23.70
N GLY A 191 -10.95 -1.89 -24.45
CA GLY A 191 -11.55 -0.68 -25.00
C GLY A 191 -10.77 -0.04 -26.13
N VAL A 192 -11.28 1.09 -26.59
CA VAL A 192 -10.66 1.87 -27.68
C VAL A 192 -9.45 2.66 -27.18
N ASN A 193 -9.45 3.03 -25.90
CA ASN A 193 -8.35 3.72 -25.24
C ASN A 193 -7.22 2.77 -24.76
N LYS A 194 -7.35 1.46 -25.06
CA LYS A 194 -6.32 0.44 -24.76
C LYS A 194 -5.89 0.38 -23.28
N VAL A 195 -6.88 0.48 -22.39
CA VAL A 195 -6.59 0.39 -20.94
C VAL A 195 -5.91 -0.94 -20.63
N THR A 196 -4.70 -0.88 -20.11
CA THR A 196 -3.89 -2.07 -19.82
C THR A 196 -4.52 -2.92 -18.72
N VAL A 197 -4.61 -4.24 -18.94
CA VAL A 197 -5.07 -5.20 -17.91
C VAL A 197 -3.89 -5.68 -17.08
N PRO A 198 -3.74 -5.26 -15.82
CA PRO A 198 -2.58 -5.61 -15.00
C PRO A 198 -2.59 -7.05 -14.54
N GLY A 199 -1.41 -7.64 -14.36
CA GLY A 199 -1.24 -8.98 -13.81
C GLY A 199 -1.49 -9.06 -12.31
N TYR A 200 -1.19 -7.99 -11.59
CA TYR A 200 -1.26 -7.93 -10.12
C TYR A 200 -1.78 -6.57 -9.64
N TYR A 201 -2.14 -6.54 -8.35
CA TYR A 201 -2.43 -5.32 -7.60
C TYR A 201 -1.65 -5.33 -6.30
N TYR A 202 -1.27 -4.14 -5.85
CA TYR A 202 -0.63 -3.96 -4.55
C TYR A 202 -1.42 -2.99 -3.67
N LYS A 203 -1.17 -3.06 -2.38
CA LYS A 203 -1.62 -2.08 -1.39
C LYS A 203 -0.56 -1.96 -0.30
N VAL A 204 -0.15 -0.73 -0.03
CA VAL A 204 0.73 -0.36 1.10
C VAL A 204 -0.10 0.45 2.07
N VAL A 205 0.02 0.15 3.36
CA VAL A 205 -0.66 0.87 4.44
C VAL A 205 0.38 1.33 5.45
N TYR A 206 0.38 2.60 5.77
CA TYR A 206 1.22 3.20 6.81
C TYR A 206 0.36 3.76 7.94
N SER A 207 0.71 3.44 9.20
CA SER A 207 0.16 4.05 10.41
C SER A 207 1.20 4.98 11.03
N PRO A 208 1.06 6.31 10.87
CA PRO A 208 2.00 7.28 11.46
C PRO A 208 2.04 7.21 12.99
N SER A 209 0.89 6.99 13.63
CA SER A 209 0.77 6.93 15.10
C SER A 209 1.50 5.74 15.70
N ARG A 210 1.53 4.61 14.99
CA ARG A 210 2.22 3.37 15.44
C ARG A 210 3.60 3.22 14.86
N LYS A 211 3.96 4.03 13.86
CA LYS A 211 5.18 3.85 13.07
C LYS A 211 5.27 2.40 12.55
N GLU A 212 4.26 1.99 11.79
CA GLU A 212 4.16 0.65 11.21
C GLU A 212 3.71 0.70 9.76
N MET A 213 4.33 -0.13 8.91
CA MET A 213 3.94 -0.34 7.53
C MET A 213 3.58 -1.80 7.24
N ILE A 214 2.74 -2.02 6.25
CA ILE A 214 2.42 -3.35 5.74
C ILE A 214 2.12 -3.28 4.24
N GLY A 215 2.68 -4.22 3.49
CA GLY A 215 2.47 -4.38 2.05
C GLY A 215 1.65 -5.62 1.71
N PHE A 216 0.95 -5.56 0.58
CA PHE A 216 0.23 -6.68 -0.02
C PHE A 216 0.49 -6.69 -1.53
N ILE A 217 0.73 -7.87 -2.10
CA ILE A 217 0.77 -8.10 -3.55
C ILE A 217 -0.18 -9.25 -3.87
N MET A 218 -1.14 -9.01 -4.77
CA MET A 218 -2.16 -9.99 -5.14
C MET A 218 -2.26 -10.14 -6.66
N PRO A 219 -2.28 -11.37 -7.20
CA PRO A 219 -2.54 -11.56 -8.62
C PRO A 219 -3.98 -11.15 -8.97
N ASN A 220 -4.17 -10.53 -10.14
CA ASN A 220 -5.48 -10.20 -10.69
C ASN A 220 -6.21 -11.48 -11.14
N ALA A 221 -6.61 -12.31 -10.17
CA ALA A 221 -7.23 -13.59 -10.39
C ALA A 221 -8.06 -14.03 -9.17
N GLN A 222 -8.95 -15.00 -9.38
CA GLN A 222 -9.70 -15.60 -8.27
C GLN A 222 -8.75 -16.22 -7.25
N SER A 223 -9.04 -16.03 -5.96
CA SER A 223 -8.29 -16.64 -4.88
C SER A 223 -9.21 -17.25 -3.81
N LYS A 224 -8.77 -18.39 -3.26
CA LYS A 224 -9.33 -19.00 -2.05
C LYS A 224 -8.47 -18.78 -0.81
N LYS A 225 -7.32 -18.11 -0.96
CA LYS A 225 -6.39 -17.80 0.13
C LYS A 225 -6.94 -16.72 1.05
N SER A 226 -6.34 -16.59 2.23
CA SER A 226 -6.56 -15.48 3.14
C SER A 226 -5.77 -14.23 2.69
N ILE A 227 -6.17 -13.04 3.13
CA ILE A 227 -5.38 -11.81 2.90
C ILE A 227 -3.99 -11.92 3.52
N VAL A 228 -3.84 -12.67 4.62
CA VAL A 228 -2.56 -12.90 5.31
C VAL A 228 -1.53 -13.59 4.42
N ASP A 229 -1.97 -14.44 3.49
CA ASP A 229 -1.10 -15.16 2.55
C ASP A 229 -0.48 -14.25 1.48
N TYR A 230 -0.88 -12.99 1.43
CA TYR A 230 -0.42 -11.98 0.47
C TYR A 230 0.37 -10.84 1.11
N VAL A 231 0.61 -10.94 2.42
CA VAL A 231 1.43 -9.97 3.14
C VAL A 231 2.88 -10.07 2.70
N VAL A 232 3.46 -8.94 2.40
CA VAL A 232 4.87 -8.76 2.06
C VAL A 232 5.42 -7.52 2.77
N SER A 233 6.74 -7.34 2.79
CA SER A 233 7.37 -6.08 3.19
C SER A 233 7.12 -5.00 2.13
N VAL A 234 7.20 -3.72 2.52
CA VAL A 234 7.07 -2.60 1.57
C VAL A 234 8.23 -2.62 0.59
N ASP A 235 9.47 -2.92 1.03
CA ASP A 235 10.63 -3.18 0.14
C ASP A 235 10.28 -4.17 -1.00
N SER A 236 9.53 -5.23 -0.67
CA SER A 236 9.12 -6.21 -1.69
C SER A 236 8.12 -5.63 -2.69
N VAL A 237 7.26 -4.70 -2.23
CA VAL A 237 6.34 -3.98 -3.13
C VAL A 237 7.13 -3.04 -4.03
N GLU A 238 8.12 -2.32 -3.52
CA GLU A 238 8.99 -1.42 -4.28
C GLU A 238 9.77 -2.14 -5.37
N VAL A 239 10.45 -3.23 -5.01
CA VAL A 239 11.14 -4.10 -5.99
C VAL A 239 10.18 -4.62 -7.06
N PHE A 240 8.92 -4.86 -6.70
CA PHE A 240 7.93 -5.41 -7.61
C PHE A 240 7.30 -4.35 -8.51
N THR A 241 7.12 -3.12 -8.03
CA THR A 241 6.47 -2.00 -8.74
C THR A 241 7.46 -1.07 -9.43
N GLY A 242 8.65 -0.88 -8.85
CA GLY A 242 9.61 0.16 -9.25
C GLY A 242 9.25 1.55 -8.68
N LEU A 243 8.29 1.61 -7.76
CA LEU A 243 7.92 2.82 -7.03
C LEU A 243 8.71 2.90 -5.73
N ASP A 244 8.89 4.10 -5.19
CA ASP A 244 9.46 4.41 -3.90
C ASP A 244 8.34 5.01 -3.03
N PHE A 245 8.03 4.36 -1.88
CA PHE A 245 6.91 4.74 -1.03
C PHE A 245 7.37 5.53 0.18
N PHE A 246 6.74 6.68 0.41
CA PHE A 246 7.01 7.56 1.55
C PHE A 246 8.46 8.08 1.63
N PRO A 247 9.13 8.42 0.51
CA PRO A 247 10.55 8.80 0.46
C PRO A 247 10.90 10.09 1.23
N GLN A 248 9.92 10.74 1.82
CA GLN A 248 10.08 11.92 2.66
C GLN A 248 10.23 11.58 4.15
N LEU A 249 10.05 10.31 4.51
CA LEU A 249 10.39 9.85 5.85
C LEU A 249 11.92 9.89 6.04
N PRO A 250 12.42 10.08 7.27
CA PRO A 250 13.86 9.94 7.52
C PRO A 250 14.33 8.51 7.14
N ASP A 251 15.40 8.39 6.35
CA ASP A 251 15.93 7.14 5.77
C ASP A 251 15.95 5.96 6.78
N ALA A 252 16.51 6.18 7.99
CA ALA A 252 16.60 5.15 9.00
C ALA A 252 15.23 4.67 9.54
N LEU A 253 14.20 5.52 9.49
CA LEU A 253 12.84 5.16 9.87
C LEU A 253 12.17 4.43 8.72
N GLU A 254 12.29 4.92 7.51
CA GLU A 254 11.78 4.35 6.27
C GLU A 254 12.29 2.91 6.10
N ASP A 255 13.61 2.70 6.04
CA ASP A 255 14.26 1.38 5.94
C ASP A 255 13.72 0.36 6.97
N CYS A 256 13.54 0.82 8.23
CA CYS A 256 13.05 -0.04 9.31
C CYS A 256 11.57 -0.42 9.13
N LEU A 257 10.74 0.52 8.64
CA LEU A 257 9.30 0.30 8.46
C LEU A 257 9.00 -0.56 7.24
N GLU A 258 9.74 -0.35 6.16
CA GLU A 258 9.56 -1.02 4.87
C GLU A 258 10.01 -2.48 4.90
N ALA A 259 11.05 -2.80 5.67
CA ALA A 259 11.49 -4.17 5.89
C ALA A 259 10.47 -5.01 6.70
N ALA A 260 9.51 -4.38 7.39
CA ALA A 260 8.57 -5.09 8.24
C ALA A 260 7.41 -5.72 7.47
N SER A 261 6.98 -6.93 7.88
CA SER A 261 5.85 -7.66 7.26
C SER A 261 4.95 -8.35 8.28
N ASN A 262 4.78 -7.79 9.49
CA ASN A 262 4.09 -8.46 10.57
C ASN A 262 2.62 -8.04 10.70
N ILE A 263 1.71 -8.79 10.06
CA ILE A 263 0.25 -8.51 10.13
C ILE A 263 -0.34 -8.64 11.54
N LYS A 264 0.32 -9.37 12.46
CA LYS A 264 -0.20 -9.49 13.84
C LYS A 264 -0.14 -8.20 14.64
N ARG A 265 0.60 -7.23 14.12
CA ARG A 265 0.67 -5.89 14.70
C ARG A 265 -0.44 -4.97 14.21
N TRP A 266 -1.23 -5.40 13.22
CA TRP A 266 -2.35 -4.71 12.59
C TRP A 266 -3.69 -5.32 13.00
#